data_a4f72e073dc27f7f19f41b2f03da3308
#
_entry.id   a4f72e073dc27f7f19f41b2f03da3308
#
_cell.length_a   1.000
_cell.length_b   1.000
_cell.length_c   1.000
_cell.angle_alpha   90.00
_cell.angle_beta   90.00
_cell.angle_gamma   90.00
#
_symmetry.space_group_name_H-M   'P 1'
#
loop_
_entity.id
_entity.type
_entity.pdbx_description
1 polymer ?
#
loop_
_entity_poly.entity_id
_entity_poly.type
_entity_poly.pdbx_seq_one_letter_code
_entity_poly.pdbx_strand_id
1 'polypeptide(L)'
;MTIFELRRFSAAFLLATVIAAPVAGAQEALAPFPNAPLIETPPEDEVVPPEEETPLQRVSNPVAEFAGIDKITGRIIAFDVYVDETVQFGALQVTPRVCYSSPEEEEPKTDSFVEVDEITLDRKIRRIFSGWMFAESPGLNAVEHAVYDVWLKSCKQSSEVPPPKSAEANR
;
A
#
# COMPACT_ATOMS: atom_id res chain seq x y z
N MET A 1 48.89 39.75 -22.46
CA MET A 1 49.34 39.85 -23.87
C MET A 1 49.21 38.45 -24.45
N THR A 2 48.22 38.26 -25.25
CA THR A 2 47.98 37.48 -26.48
C THR A 2 46.63 36.79 -26.42
N ILE A 3 45.72 37.37 -27.06
CA ILE A 3 45.10 37.21 -28.41
C ILE A 3 44.06 36.08 -28.44
N PHE A 4 42.85 36.60 -28.47
CA PHE A 4 41.57 36.08 -28.96
C PHE A 4 41.71 35.29 -30.29
N GLU A 5 41.13 34.09 -30.33
CA GLU A 5 40.68 33.48 -31.59
C GLU A 5 39.20 33.18 -31.54
N LEU A 6 38.52 33.99 -32.28
CA LEU A 6 37.06 33.95 -32.52
C LEU A 6 36.78 32.96 -33.67
N ARG A 7 36.34 31.73 -33.40
CA ARG A 7 35.85 30.83 -34.46
C ARG A 7 34.36 30.98 -34.66
N ARG A 8 34.03 31.66 -35.74
CA ARG A 8 32.69 31.74 -36.35
C ARG A 8 32.30 30.35 -36.86
N PHE A 9 31.29 29.72 -36.26
CA PHE A 9 30.57 28.60 -36.90
C PHE A 9 29.38 29.12 -37.67
N SER A 10 29.49 28.98 -38.99
CA SER A 10 28.43 29.23 -39.96
C SER A 10 27.29 28.25 -39.74
N ALA A 11 26.10 28.78 -39.48
CA ALA A 11 24.86 28.00 -39.40
C ALA A 11 24.38 27.73 -40.83
N ALA A 12 24.46 26.47 -41.26
CA ALA A 12 23.76 26.01 -42.45
C ALA A 12 22.33 25.66 -42.10
N PHE A 13 21.40 26.48 -42.57
CA PHE A 13 19.95 26.23 -42.46
C PHE A 13 19.56 25.17 -43.50
N LEU A 14 19.30 23.95 -43.07
CA LEU A 14 18.67 22.91 -43.87
C LEU A 14 17.17 23.05 -43.72
N LEU A 15 16.51 23.50 -44.79
CA LEU A 15 15.06 23.49 -44.94
C LEU A 15 14.59 22.05 -45.09
N ALA A 16 13.99 21.49 -44.06
CA ALA A 16 13.29 20.22 -44.13
C ALA A 16 11.85 20.48 -44.60
N THR A 17 11.55 20.11 -45.82
CA THR A 17 10.20 20.05 -46.37
C THR A 17 9.43 18.91 -45.70
N VAL A 18 8.46 19.25 -44.86
CA VAL A 18 7.50 18.30 -44.29
C VAL A 18 6.46 17.94 -45.36
N ILE A 19 6.55 16.73 -45.89
CA ILE A 19 5.53 16.14 -46.73
C ILE A 19 4.41 15.62 -45.81
N ALA A 20 3.30 16.33 -45.78
CA ALA A 20 2.09 15.87 -45.11
C ALA A 20 1.43 14.76 -45.95
N ALA A 21 1.51 13.52 -45.51
CA ALA A 21 0.72 12.43 -46.06
C ALA A 21 -0.71 12.50 -45.47
N PRO A 22 -1.76 12.37 -46.26
CA PRO A 22 -3.13 12.27 -45.72
C PRO A 22 -3.30 10.90 -45.07
N VAL A 23 -3.56 10.88 -43.76
CA VAL A 23 -4.03 9.69 -43.03
C VAL A 23 -5.47 9.45 -43.52
N ALA A 24 -5.65 8.47 -44.42
CA ALA A 24 -6.95 7.93 -44.71
C ALA A 24 -7.46 7.18 -43.47
N GLY A 25 -8.40 7.78 -42.75
CA GLY A 25 -9.11 7.14 -41.64
C GLY A 25 -9.95 5.99 -42.18
N ALA A 26 -9.50 4.77 -42.02
CA ALA A 26 -10.34 3.60 -42.13
C ALA A 26 -11.28 3.58 -40.91
N GLN A 27 -12.48 4.13 -41.06
CA GLN A 27 -13.59 3.85 -40.19
C GLN A 27 -14.07 2.44 -40.52
N GLU A 28 -13.55 1.49 -39.78
CA GLU A 28 -14.08 0.14 -39.73
C GLU A 28 -15.45 0.22 -39.07
N ALA A 29 -16.49 0.20 -39.90
CA ALA A 29 -17.86 0.08 -39.43
C ALA A 29 -17.98 -1.24 -38.68
N LEU A 30 -18.10 -1.16 -37.36
CA LEU A 30 -18.50 -2.32 -36.51
C LEU A 30 -19.86 -2.80 -37.04
N ALA A 31 -19.85 -3.91 -37.79
CA ALA A 31 -21.06 -4.62 -38.11
C ALA A 31 -21.78 -5.03 -36.81
N PRO A 32 -23.09 -4.85 -36.69
CA PRO A 32 -23.84 -5.30 -35.54
C PRO A 32 -23.71 -6.83 -35.46
N PHE A 33 -23.27 -7.34 -34.31
CA PHE A 33 -23.18 -8.78 -34.04
C PHE A 33 -24.57 -9.39 -34.21
N PRO A 34 -24.82 -10.26 -35.23
CA PRO A 34 -26.06 -11.00 -35.35
C PRO A 34 -26.00 -12.10 -34.29
N ASN A 35 -26.88 -12.07 -33.32
CA ASN A 35 -27.04 -13.01 -32.21
C ASN A 35 -26.36 -12.65 -30.87
N ALA A 36 -26.49 -11.43 -30.42
CA ALA A 36 -26.44 -11.18 -28.99
C ALA A 36 -27.65 -11.89 -28.35
N PRO A 37 -27.47 -12.84 -27.41
CA PRO A 37 -28.59 -13.38 -26.67
C PRO A 37 -29.30 -12.20 -26.00
N LEU A 38 -30.63 -12.12 -26.20
CA LEU A 38 -31.45 -11.18 -25.44
C LEU A 38 -31.17 -11.50 -23.96
N ILE A 39 -30.55 -10.55 -23.25
CA ILE A 39 -30.49 -10.60 -21.80
C ILE A 39 -31.94 -10.45 -21.38
N GLU A 40 -32.59 -11.55 -21.09
CA GLU A 40 -33.88 -11.54 -20.41
C GLU A 40 -33.65 -10.80 -19.09
N THR A 41 -34.21 -9.63 -18.97
CA THR A 41 -34.29 -8.92 -17.70
C THR A 41 -34.98 -9.85 -16.72
N PRO A 42 -34.36 -10.21 -15.58
CA PRO A 42 -35.03 -10.98 -14.55
C PRO A 42 -36.33 -10.25 -14.13
N PRO A 43 -37.42 -10.97 -13.82
CA PRO A 43 -38.65 -10.36 -13.37
C PRO A 43 -38.34 -9.47 -12.14
N GLU A 44 -38.84 -8.25 -12.19
CA GLU A 44 -38.56 -7.12 -11.30
C GLU A 44 -39.10 -7.28 -9.86
N ASP A 45 -39.52 -8.47 -9.45
CA ASP A 45 -40.22 -8.73 -8.18
C ASP A 45 -39.55 -9.76 -7.25
N GLU A 46 -38.30 -10.16 -7.47
CA GLU A 46 -37.57 -10.90 -6.46
C GLU A 46 -36.84 -9.91 -5.53
N VAL A 47 -37.59 -9.33 -4.60
CA VAL A 47 -37.02 -8.61 -3.45
C VAL A 47 -36.27 -9.66 -2.64
N VAL A 48 -34.98 -9.84 -2.93
CA VAL A 48 -34.06 -10.57 -2.05
C VAL A 48 -34.10 -9.81 -0.71
N PRO A 49 -34.55 -10.46 0.39
CA PRO A 49 -34.50 -9.82 1.68
C PRO A 49 -33.07 -9.33 1.92
N PRO A 50 -32.83 -8.15 2.53
CA PRO A 50 -31.50 -7.76 2.92
C PRO A 50 -30.92 -8.91 3.75
N GLU A 51 -29.84 -9.51 3.29
CA GLU A 51 -29.05 -10.44 4.06
C GLU A 51 -28.67 -9.69 5.33
N GLU A 52 -29.18 -10.12 6.49
CA GLU A 52 -28.81 -9.51 7.77
C GLU A 52 -27.30 -9.72 7.92
N GLU A 53 -26.53 -8.68 7.57
CA GLU A 53 -25.11 -8.65 7.81
C GLU A 53 -24.87 -8.78 9.32
N THR A 54 -24.58 -9.99 9.76
CA THR A 54 -24.17 -10.24 11.14
C THR A 54 -22.97 -9.33 11.40
N PRO A 55 -23.00 -8.46 12.42
CA PRO A 55 -21.87 -7.58 12.70
C PRO A 55 -20.63 -8.43 12.89
N LEU A 56 -19.58 -8.19 12.09
CA LEU A 56 -18.31 -8.86 12.21
C LEU A 56 -17.82 -8.69 13.65
N GLN A 57 -17.78 -9.79 14.39
CA GLN A 57 -17.21 -9.77 15.74
C GLN A 57 -15.70 -9.61 15.60
N ARG A 58 -15.16 -8.51 16.13
CA ARG A 58 -13.71 -8.24 16.14
C ARG A 58 -13.16 -8.39 17.54
N VAL A 59 -12.13 -9.19 17.67
CA VAL A 59 -11.35 -9.35 18.91
C VAL A 59 -10.24 -8.33 18.93
N SER A 60 -10.26 -7.44 19.93
CA SER A 60 -9.17 -6.47 20.11
C SER A 60 -7.96 -7.16 20.76
N ASN A 61 -6.78 -6.90 20.23
CA ASN A 61 -5.53 -7.47 20.67
C ASN A 61 -4.56 -6.37 21.11
N PRO A 62 -3.81 -6.55 22.21
CA PRO A 62 -2.84 -5.58 22.69
C PRO A 62 -1.52 -5.56 21.92
N VAL A 63 -1.26 -6.56 21.08
CA VAL A 63 0.02 -6.74 20.39
C VAL A 63 -0.22 -6.98 18.91
N ALA A 64 0.49 -6.26 18.05
CA ALA A 64 0.59 -6.50 16.62
C ALA A 64 1.95 -7.17 16.31
N GLU A 65 1.95 -8.27 15.57
CA GLU A 65 3.16 -8.87 15.02
C GLU A 65 3.37 -8.37 13.59
N PHE A 66 4.53 -7.79 13.36
CA PHE A 66 4.95 -7.34 12.03
C PHE A 66 6.08 -8.22 11.50
N ALA A 67 6.22 -8.25 10.17
CA ALA A 67 7.46 -8.63 9.52
C ALA A 67 8.04 -7.42 8.79
N GLY A 68 9.36 -7.29 8.84
CA GLY A 68 10.08 -6.25 8.13
C GLY A 68 11.19 -6.85 7.28
N ILE A 69 11.38 -6.32 6.06
CA ILE A 69 12.47 -6.67 5.17
C ILE A 69 13.43 -5.50 4.97
N ASP A 70 14.72 -5.77 5.07
CA ASP A 70 15.78 -4.93 4.54
C ASP A 70 16.04 -5.35 3.08
N LYS A 71 15.65 -4.51 2.13
CA LYS A 71 15.73 -4.79 0.68
C LYS A 71 17.19 -4.83 0.17
N ILE A 72 18.12 -4.22 0.89
CA ILE A 72 19.54 -4.23 0.51
C ILE A 72 20.17 -5.59 0.82
N THR A 73 19.85 -6.14 2.01
CA THR A 73 20.43 -7.41 2.48
C THR A 73 19.54 -8.62 2.23
N GLY A 74 18.25 -8.40 1.90
CA GLY A 74 17.24 -9.45 1.79
C GLY A 74 16.84 -10.07 3.13
N ARG A 75 17.28 -9.50 4.26
CA ARG A 75 17.00 -10.03 5.59
C ARG A 75 15.58 -9.68 6.02
N ILE A 76 14.84 -10.71 6.42
CA ILE A 76 13.49 -10.57 6.98
C ILE A 76 13.54 -10.91 8.47
N ILE A 77 12.91 -10.10 9.30
CA ILE A 77 12.70 -10.37 10.73
C ILE A 77 11.24 -10.15 11.10
N ALA A 78 10.75 -10.91 12.08
CA ALA A 78 9.47 -10.66 12.73
C ALA A 78 9.71 -9.96 14.06
N PHE A 79 8.81 -9.06 14.45
CA PHE A 79 8.86 -8.34 15.71
C PHE A 79 7.46 -7.96 16.20
N ASP A 80 7.30 -8.00 17.50
CA ASP A 80 6.05 -7.64 18.18
C ASP A 80 6.09 -6.18 18.60
N VAL A 81 4.95 -5.50 18.45
CA VAL A 81 4.76 -4.11 18.88
C VAL A 81 3.45 -4.02 19.66
N TYR A 82 3.49 -3.47 20.87
CA TYR A 82 2.28 -3.19 21.63
C TYR A 82 1.51 -2.04 21.00
N VAL A 83 0.19 -2.09 21.09
CA VAL A 83 -0.67 -0.98 20.63
C VAL A 83 -0.25 0.31 21.33
N ASP A 84 -0.14 1.39 20.57
CA ASP A 84 0.35 2.72 20.96
C ASP A 84 1.84 2.77 21.36
N GLU A 85 2.60 1.69 21.17
CA GLU A 85 4.05 1.69 21.28
C GLU A 85 4.70 1.90 19.90
N THR A 86 5.88 2.51 19.91
CA THR A 86 6.68 2.71 18.70
C THR A 86 7.93 1.86 18.74
N VAL A 87 8.11 1.01 17.74
CA VAL A 87 9.31 0.18 17.58
C VAL A 87 10.06 0.61 16.33
N GLN A 88 11.38 0.69 16.44
CA GLN A 88 12.23 1.06 15.30
C GLN A 88 12.69 -0.18 14.53
N PHE A 89 12.46 -0.19 13.21
CA PHE A 89 12.99 -1.15 12.26
C PHE A 89 13.79 -0.43 11.16
N GLY A 90 15.10 -0.51 11.22
CA GLY A 90 15.98 0.26 10.32
C GLY A 90 15.78 1.76 10.48
N ALA A 91 15.40 2.43 9.40
CA ALA A 91 15.04 3.84 9.42
C ALA A 91 13.54 4.10 9.68
N LEU A 92 12.74 3.04 9.86
CA LEU A 92 11.31 3.15 10.09
C LEU A 92 10.97 3.07 11.58
N GLN A 93 9.99 3.85 12.00
CA GLN A 93 9.33 3.78 13.30
C GLN A 93 7.90 3.31 13.08
N VAL A 94 7.53 2.17 13.64
CA VAL A 94 6.24 1.51 13.45
C VAL A 94 5.41 1.64 14.72
N THR A 95 4.19 2.17 14.60
CA THR A 95 3.27 2.39 15.72
C THR A 95 1.88 1.86 15.35
N PRO A 96 1.47 0.68 15.82
CA PRO A 96 0.09 0.22 15.71
C PRO A 96 -0.81 1.01 16.67
N ARG A 97 -1.96 1.45 16.19
CA ARG A 97 -2.97 2.15 17.01
C ARG A 97 -4.07 1.23 17.49
N VAL A 98 -4.38 0.20 16.71
CA VAL A 98 -5.30 -0.88 17.04
C VAL A 98 -4.87 -2.15 16.33
N CYS A 99 -5.21 -3.32 16.87
CA CYS A 99 -5.01 -4.60 16.22
C CYS A 99 -6.22 -5.49 16.48
N TYR A 100 -6.87 -5.93 15.42
CA TYR A 100 -8.07 -6.76 15.48
C TYR A 100 -7.87 -8.09 14.77
N SER A 101 -8.48 -9.14 15.30
CA SER A 101 -8.62 -10.44 14.65
C SER A 101 -10.06 -10.91 14.68
N SER A 102 -10.42 -11.83 13.77
CA SER A 102 -11.67 -12.57 13.86
C SER A 102 -11.65 -13.53 15.06
N PRO A 103 -12.82 -13.92 15.60
CA PRO A 103 -12.96 -15.08 16.48
C PRO A 103 -12.42 -16.36 15.82
N GLU A 104 -12.04 -17.36 16.65
CA GLU A 104 -11.47 -18.63 16.17
C GLU A 104 -12.44 -19.45 15.28
N GLU A 105 -13.74 -19.23 15.42
CA GLU A 105 -14.80 -19.92 14.69
C GLU A 105 -15.06 -19.32 13.30
N GLU A 106 -14.52 -18.12 13.01
CA GLU A 106 -14.71 -17.41 11.75
C GLU A 106 -13.48 -17.53 10.84
N GLU A 107 -13.67 -17.16 9.56
CA GLU A 107 -12.56 -17.06 8.62
C GLU A 107 -11.52 -16.05 9.16
N PRO A 108 -10.24 -16.43 9.22
CA PRO A 108 -9.20 -15.55 9.77
C PRO A 108 -9.13 -14.23 9.01
N LYS A 109 -9.39 -13.13 9.72
CA LYS A 109 -9.20 -11.76 9.22
C LYS A 109 -8.48 -10.97 10.30
N THR A 110 -7.33 -10.41 9.92
CA THR A 110 -6.49 -9.67 10.85
C THR A 110 -6.15 -8.32 10.27
N ASP A 111 -6.52 -7.28 10.97
CA ASP A 111 -6.28 -5.90 10.54
C ASP A 111 -5.75 -5.03 11.69
N SER A 112 -4.89 -4.08 11.32
CA SER A 112 -4.31 -3.11 12.25
C SER A 112 -4.24 -1.73 11.59
N PHE A 113 -4.62 -0.70 12.32
CA PHE A 113 -4.34 0.68 11.89
C PHE A 113 -2.94 1.05 12.36
N VAL A 114 -2.07 1.37 11.41
CA VAL A 114 -0.64 1.55 11.65
C VAL A 114 -0.19 2.91 11.15
N GLU A 115 0.67 3.53 11.93
CA GLU A 115 1.40 4.72 11.55
C GLU A 115 2.88 4.36 11.40
N VAL A 116 3.49 4.79 10.28
CA VAL A 116 4.92 4.58 10.05
C VAL A 116 5.59 5.89 9.74
N ASP A 117 6.61 6.19 10.52
CA ASP A 117 7.46 7.35 10.36
C ASP A 117 8.85 6.93 9.86
N GLU A 118 9.45 7.73 8.99
CA GLU A 118 10.83 7.60 8.53
C GLU A 118 11.74 8.54 9.32
N ILE A 119 12.87 8.02 9.79
CA ILE A 119 13.97 8.82 10.29
C ILE A 119 14.88 9.13 9.10
N THR A 120 14.81 10.37 8.61
CA THR A 120 15.59 10.81 7.45
C THR A 120 17.07 10.98 7.78
N LEU A 121 17.92 11.09 6.77
CA LEU A 121 19.38 11.25 6.95
C LEU A 121 19.75 12.53 7.74
N ASP A 122 18.93 13.57 7.68
CA ASP A 122 19.07 14.79 8.47
C ASP A 122 18.42 14.68 9.86
N ARG A 123 18.07 13.46 10.28
CA ARG A 123 17.47 13.10 11.59
C ARG A 123 16.10 13.73 11.85
N LYS A 124 15.37 14.09 10.82
CA LYS A 124 13.97 14.50 10.96
C LYS A 124 13.08 13.27 10.90
N ILE A 125 11.96 13.33 11.60
CA ILE A 125 10.91 12.33 11.57
C ILE A 125 9.85 12.79 10.58
N ARG A 126 9.50 11.91 9.63
CA ARG A 126 8.51 12.18 8.60
C ARG A 126 7.51 11.03 8.50
N ARG A 127 6.22 11.30 8.66
CA ARG A 127 5.17 10.32 8.42
C ARG A 127 5.17 9.94 6.94
N ILE A 128 5.34 8.64 6.67
CA ILE A 128 5.31 8.07 5.31
C ILE A 128 4.12 7.16 5.08
N PHE A 129 3.49 6.67 6.15
CA PHE A 129 2.31 5.82 6.08
C PHE A 129 1.38 6.08 7.26
N SER A 130 0.07 6.09 7.01
CA SER A 130 -0.97 6.07 8.04
C SER A 130 -2.20 5.42 7.44
N GLY A 131 -2.53 4.20 7.89
CA GLY A 131 -3.64 3.45 7.30
C GLY A 131 -3.79 2.04 7.86
N TRP A 132 -4.75 1.32 7.31
CA TRP A 132 -5.01 -0.07 7.64
C TRP A 132 -4.07 -1.01 6.90
N MET A 133 -3.46 -1.94 7.64
CA MET A 133 -2.74 -3.10 7.11
C MET A 133 -3.55 -4.36 7.35
N PHE A 134 -3.52 -5.29 6.39
CA PHE A 134 -4.25 -6.54 6.44
C PHE A 134 -3.26 -7.71 6.32
N ALA A 135 -3.30 -8.64 7.28
CA ALA A 135 -2.36 -9.77 7.29
C ALA A 135 -2.56 -10.71 6.09
N GLU A 136 -3.82 -10.90 5.67
CA GLU A 136 -4.20 -11.76 4.55
C GLU A 136 -3.90 -11.12 3.17
N SER A 137 -3.67 -9.79 3.15
CA SER A 137 -3.40 -9.04 1.92
C SER A 137 -2.29 -8.00 2.13
N PRO A 138 -1.06 -8.42 2.44
CA PRO A 138 0.02 -7.51 2.85
C PRO A 138 0.43 -6.50 1.76
N GLY A 139 0.12 -6.78 0.49
CA GLY A 139 0.38 -5.87 -0.63
C GLY A 139 -0.69 -4.81 -0.87
N LEU A 140 -1.84 -4.86 -0.15
CA LEU A 140 -2.94 -3.95 -0.39
C LEU A 140 -2.60 -2.52 0.04
N ASN A 141 -1.94 -2.36 1.18
CA ASN A 141 -1.47 -1.09 1.72
C ASN A 141 -0.01 -1.26 2.16
N ALA A 142 0.92 -1.06 1.23
CA ALA A 142 2.34 -1.18 1.49
C ALA A 142 2.95 0.14 1.96
N VAL A 143 4.00 0.05 2.76
CA VAL A 143 4.85 1.21 3.09
C VAL A 143 5.82 1.43 1.95
N GLU A 144 5.70 2.55 1.24
CA GLU A 144 6.63 2.91 0.17
C GLU A 144 7.92 3.52 0.73
N HIS A 145 8.91 2.68 1.02
CA HIS A 145 10.24 3.12 1.41
C HIS A 145 11.31 2.46 0.53
N ALA A 146 12.40 3.17 0.22
CA ALA A 146 13.41 2.71 -0.73
C ALA A 146 14.17 1.47 -0.25
N VAL A 147 14.38 1.33 1.05
CA VAL A 147 15.25 0.29 1.65
C VAL A 147 14.47 -0.72 2.49
N TYR A 148 13.40 -0.32 3.15
CA TYR A 148 12.68 -1.14 4.11
C TYR A 148 11.22 -1.29 3.74
N ASP A 149 10.64 -2.49 3.91
CA ASP A 149 9.20 -2.69 3.93
C ASP A 149 8.79 -3.33 5.25
N VAL A 150 7.56 -3.01 5.67
CA VAL A 150 6.95 -3.58 6.87
C VAL A 150 5.51 -3.92 6.55
N TRP A 151 5.06 -5.10 7.00
CA TRP A 151 3.68 -5.55 6.86
C TRP A 151 3.20 -6.26 8.11
N LEU A 152 1.88 -6.25 8.32
CA LEU A 152 1.23 -6.96 9.41
C LEU A 152 1.26 -8.47 9.15
N LYS A 153 1.57 -9.28 10.18
CA LYS A 153 1.49 -10.73 10.15
C LYS A 153 0.31 -11.27 10.94
N SER A 154 0.14 -10.77 12.17
CA SER A 154 -0.91 -11.23 13.07
C SER A 154 -1.17 -10.24 14.19
N CYS A 155 -2.28 -10.45 14.90
CA CYS A 155 -2.57 -9.82 16.19
C CYS A 155 -2.50 -10.87 17.30
N LYS A 156 -1.97 -10.51 18.46
CA LYS A 156 -1.72 -11.43 19.58
C LYS A 156 -2.26 -10.88 20.89
N GLN A 157 -2.74 -11.77 21.76
CA GLN A 157 -3.13 -11.42 23.13
C GLN A 157 -1.94 -11.27 24.08
N SER A 158 -0.79 -11.83 23.73
CA SER A 158 0.43 -11.78 24.55
C SER A 158 1.67 -11.83 23.66
N SER A 159 2.77 -11.30 24.16
CA SER A 159 4.10 -11.35 23.54
C SER A 159 5.14 -11.83 24.53
N GLU A 160 6.22 -12.41 24.03
CA GLU A 160 7.42 -12.73 24.84
C GLU A 160 8.21 -11.47 25.20
N VAL A 161 7.99 -10.37 24.46
CA VAL A 161 8.57 -9.06 24.76
C VAL A 161 7.84 -8.46 25.96
N PRO A 162 8.54 -7.97 27.01
CA PRO A 162 7.89 -7.33 28.14
C PRO A 162 7.07 -6.11 27.69
N PRO A 163 5.86 -5.92 28.28
CA PRO A 163 5.05 -4.75 27.95
C PRO A 163 5.75 -3.44 28.37
N PRO A 164 5.50 -2.35 27.63
CA PRO A 164 6.05 -1.05 28.01
C PRO A 164 5.50 -0.61 29.39
N LYS A 165 6.31 0.11 30.16
CA LYS A 165 5.94 0.57 31.49
C LYS A 165 4.67 1.40 31.54
N SER A 166 4.31 2.05 30.43
CA SER A 166 3.06 2.80 30.27
C SER A 166 1.81 1.91 30.22
N ALA A 167 1.91 0.68 29.74
CA ALA A 167 0.79 -0.26 29.67
C ALA A 167 0.48 -0.91 31.04
N GLU A 168 1.45 -0.96 31.96
CA GLU A 168 1.25 -1.47 33.33
C GLU A 168 0.46 -0.49 34.24
N ALA A 169 0.54 0.82 33.93
CA ALA A 169 -0.10 1.85 34.73
C ALA A 169 -1.63 1.96 34.51
N ASN A 170 -2.17 1.31 33.47
CA ASN A 170 -3.60 1.38 33.08
C ASN A 170 -4.39 0.07 33.36
N ARG A 171 -3.86 -0.85 34.15
CA ARG A 171 -4.58 -2.08 34.56
C ARG A 171 -5.13 -1.99 35.96
#